data_5fc05d018e6e20cfe89a7948706e8177
#
_entry.id   5fc05d018e6e20cfe89a7948706e8177
#
_cell.length_a   1.000
_cell.length_b   1.000
_cell.length_c   1.000
_cell.angle_alpha   90.00
_cell.angle_beta   90.00
_cell.angle_gamma   90.00
#
_symmetry.space_group_name_H-M   'P 1'
#
loop_
_entity.id
_entity.type
_entity.pdbx_description
1 polymer ?
#
loop_
_entity_poly.entity_id
_entity_poly.type
_entity_poly.pdbx_seq_one_letter_code
_entity_poly.pdbx_strand_id
1 'polypeptide(L)'
;MKTAKYFSAIWCGPCKVFKPVMQELSAEGYAIEFIDGDESPELANQYNIRSVPTTVIEVDGKEVDRIIGVKTKQEMIKVLA
;
A
#
# COMPACT_ATOMS: atom_id res chain seq x y z
N MET A 1 16.49 3.23 0.16
CA MET A 1 15.41 3.41 1.14
C MET A 1 14.16 2.68 0.67
N LYS A 2 13.55 1.92 1.54
CA LYS A 2 12.34 1.17 1.19
C LYS A 2 11.10 2.04 1.41
N THR A 3 10.23 2.08 0.42
CA THR A 3 8.98 2.84 0.49
C THR A 3 7.82 1.94 0.07
N ALA A 4 6.62 2.32 0.46
CA ALA A 4 5.41 1.59 0.09
C ALA A 4 4.41 2.54 -0.56
N LYS A 5 3.83 2.11 -1.67
CA LYS A 5 2.69 2.78 -2.29
C LYS A 5 1.45 1.94 -2.00
N TYR A 6 0.57 2.47 -1.17
CA TYR A 6 -0.63 1.76 -0.74
C TYR A 6 -1.82 2.25 -1.55
N PHE A 7 -2.32 1.38 -2.41
CA PHE A 7 -3.47 1.67 -3.26
C PHE A 7 -4.75 1.17 -2.62
N SER A 8 -5.72 2.05 -2.48
CA SER A 8 -7.02 1.74 -1.89
C SER A 8 -8.12 2.47 -2.63
N ALA A 9 -9.37 2.25 -2.21
CA ALA A 9 -10.54 2.95 -2.75
C ALA A 9 -11.55 3.13 -1.62
N ILE A 10 -12.32 4.20 -1.69
CA ILE A 10 -13.30 4.52 -0.63
C ILE A 10 -14.42 3.49 -0.54
N TRP A 11 -14.76 2.82 -1.64
CA TRP A 11 -15.80 1.79 -1.68
C TRP A 11 -15.31 0.42 -1.23
N CYS A 12 -14.03 0.27 -1.01
CA CYS A 12 -13.41 -1.02 -0.72
C CYS A 12 -13.55 -1.37 0.76
N GLY A 13 -14.31 -2.42 1.08
CA GLY A 13 -14.49 -2.88 2.46
C GLY A 13 -13.20 -3.32 3.13
N PRO A 14 -12.42 -4.22 2.52
CA PRO A 14 -11.13 -4.65 3.10
C PRO A 14 -10.16 -3.50 3.32
N CYS A 15 -10.19 -2.48 2.45
CA CYS A 15 -9.34 -1.30 2.61
C CYS A 15 -9.66 -0.54 3.90
N LYS A 16 -10.94 -0.51 4.30
CA LYS A 16 -11.36 0.17 5.53
C LYS A 16 -10.77 -0.50 6.77
N VAL A 17 -10.57 -1.80 6.72
CA VAL A 17 -9.96 -2.56 7.80
C VAL A 17 -8.45 -2.40 7.79
N PHE A 18 -7.84 -2.37 6.61
CA PHE A 18 -6.39 -2.34 6.46
C PHE A 18 -5.81 -0.94 6.59
N LYS A 19 -6.55 0.09 6.20
CA LYS A 19 -6.05 1.46 6.24
C LYS A 19 -5.59 1.90 7.63
N PRO A 20 -6.32 1.60 8.71
CA PRO A 20 -5.83 1.94 10.05
C PRO A 20 -4.49 1.30 10.38
N VAL A 21 -4.26 0.08 9.94
CA VAL A 21 -2.98 -0.62 10.13
C VAL A 21 -1.86 0.14 9.41
N MET A 22 -2.10 0.53 8.17
CA MET A 22 -1.11 1.28 7.38
C MET A 22 -0.87 2.67 7.94
N GLN A 23 -1.92 3.33 8.44
CA GLN A 23 -1.78 4.63 9.09
C GLN A 23 -0.94 4.54 10.36
N GLU A 24 -1.13 3.48 11.14
CA GLU A 24 -0.35 3.24 12.34
C GLU A 24 1.12 3.03 11.99
N LEU A 25 1.41 2.25 10.96
CA LEU A 25 2.78 2.02 10.49
C LEU A 25 3.41 3.32 9.98
N SER A 26 2.65 4.13 9.27
CA SER A 26 3.14 5.43 8.80
C SER A 26 3.50 6.33 9.99
N ALA A 27 2.67 6.33 11.02
CA ALA A 27 2.94 7.10 12.23
C ALA A 27 4.18 6.59 12.97
N GLU A 28 4.52 5.31 12.81
CA GLU A 28 5.70 4.72 13.42
C GLU A 28 6.99 4.97 12.60
N GLY A 29 6.88 5.68 11.49
CA GLY A 29 8.05 6.09 10.72
C GLY A 29 8.28 5.33 9.42
N TYR A 30 7.43 4.38 9.08
CA TYR A 30 7.55 3.71 7.78
C TYR A 30 7.07 4.63 6.66
N ALA A 31 7.82 4.67 5.57
CA ALA A 31 7.52 5.55 4.43
C ALA A 31 6.41 4.93 3.59
N ILE A 32 5.19 5.39 3.81
CA ILE A 32 3.99 4.88 3.12
C ILE A 32 3.28 6.04 2.44
N GLU A 33 3.05 5.91 1.15
CA GLU A 33 2.27 6.84 0.37
C GLU A 33 0.87 6.26 0.17
N PHE A 34 -0.17 7.01 0.56
CA PHE A 34 -1.56 6.57 0.45
C PHE A 34 -2.13 7.09 -0.86
N ILE A 35 -2.59 6.18 -1.72
CA ILE A 35 -3.07 6.51 -3.06
C ILE A 35 -4.48 5.95 -3.23
N ASP A 36 -5.43 6.84 -3.56
CA ASP A 36 -6.77 6.42 -3.95
C ASP A 36 -6.75 6.10 -5.45
N GLY A 37 -7.03 4.84 -5.79
CA GLY A 37 -6.97 4.38 -7.17
C GLY A 37 -7.99 5.05 -8.08
N ASP A 38 -9.12 5.50 -7.53
CA ASP A 38 -10.15 6.20 -8.31
C ASP A 38 -9.77 7.65 -8.56
N GLU A 39 -9.08 8.29 -7.62
CA GLU A 39 -8.60 9.66 -7.79
C GLU A 39 -7.35 9.73 -8.64
N SER A 40 -6.56 8.65 -8.66
CA SER A 40 -5.30 8.59 -9.41
C SER A 40 -5.30 7.38 -10.34
N PRO A 41 -6.23 7.31 -11.32
CA PRO A 41 -6.34 6.15 -12.20
C PRO A 41 -5.08 5.95 -13.06
N GLU A 42 -4.40 7.02 -13.43
CA GLU A 42 -3.19 6.95 -14.23
C GLU A 42 -2.09 6.22 -13.49
N LEU A 43 -1.93 6.52 -12.21
CA LEU A 43 -0.93 5.90 -11.37
C LEU A 43 -1.28 4.42 -11.13
N ALA A 44 -2.55 4.12 -10.88
CA ALA A 44 -3.02 2.75 -10.73
C ALA A 44 -2.74 1.94 -12.00
N ASN A 45 -2.96 2.53 -13.17
CA ASN A 45 -2.66 1.88 -14.44
C ASN A 45 -1.16 1.67 -14.63
N GLN A 46 -0.37 2.66 -14.26
CA GLN A 46 1.08 2.57 -14.36
C GLN A 46 1.63 1.39 -13.55
N TYR A 47 1.06 1.14 -12.39
CA TYR A 47 1.47 0.04 -11.52
C TYR A 47 0.67 -1.24 -11.75
N ASN A 48 -0.21 -1.27 -12.74
CA ASN A 48 -1.06 -2.43 -13.04
C ASN A 48 -1.86 -2.91 -11.82
N ILE A 49 -2.46 -1.95 -11.11
CA ILE A 49 -3.28 -2.27 -9.96
C ILE A 49 -4.63 -2.82 -10.43
N ARG A 50 -4.92 -4.08 -10.11
CA ARG A 50 -6.13 -4.77 -10.56
C ARG A 50 -7.13 -4.98 -9.44
N SER A 51 -6.69 -4.87 -8.21
CA SER A 51 -7.54 -5.03 -7.05
C SER A 51 -7.03 -4.14 -5.93
N VAL A 52 -7.88 -3.87 -4.96
CA VAL A 52 -7.51 -3.09 -3.77
C VAL A 52 -7.93 -3.86 -2.53
N PRO A 53 -7.19 -3.75 -1.43
CA PRO A 53 -5.95 -3.00 -1.31
C PRO A 53 -4.76 -3.72 -1.97
N THR A 54 -3.85 -2.96 -2.53
CA THR A 54 -2.57 -3.47 -3.03
C THR A 54 -1.47 -2.54 -2.55
N THR A 55 -0.42 -3.12 -2.01
CA THR A 55 0.74 -2.36 -1.54
C THR A 55 1.96 -2.73 -2.38
N VAL A 56 2.52 -1.74 -3.05
CA VAL A 56 3.72 -1.92 -3.86
C VAL A 56 4.91 -1.46 -3.04
N ILE A 57 5.87 -2.34 -2.85
CA ILE A 57 7.09 -2.04 -2.09
C ILE A 57 8.19 -1.70 -3.07
N GLU A 58 8.83 -0.56 -2.86
CA GLU A 58 9.88 -0.07 -3.74
C GLU A 58 11.16 0.20 -2.97
N VAL A 59 12.29 -0.02 -3.64
CA VAL A 59 13.59 0.40 -3.15
C VAL A 59 14.22 1.27 -4.24
N ASP A 60 14.51 2.51 -3.89
CA ASP A 60 15.10 3.49 -4.82
C ASP A 60 14.29 3.61 -6.13
N GLY A 61 12.96 3.61 -5.99
CA GLY A 61 12.05 3.78 -7.11
C GLY A 61 11.75 2.52 -7.91
N LYS A 62 12.30 1.38 -7.50
CA LYS A 62 12.06 0.10 -8.21
C LYS A 62 11.22 -0.82 -7.34
N GLU A 63 10.19 -1.39 -7.93
CA GLU A 63 9.35 -2.37 -7.25
C GLU A 63 10.16 -3.63 -6.93
N VAL A 64 10.19 -3.99 -5.66
CA VAL A 64 10.88 -5.21 -5.20
C VAL A 64 9.90 -6.24 -4.63
N ASP A 65 8.69 -5.82 -4.29
CA ASP A 65 7.68 -6.73 -3.76
C ASP A 65 6.30 -6.10 -3.94
N ARG A 66 5.27 -6.94 -3.84
CA ARG A 66 3.88 -6.48 -3.98
C ARG A 66 3.00 -7.35 -3.09
N ILE A 67 2.20 -6.70 -2.26
CA ILE A 67 1.25 -7.39 -1.38
C ILE A 67 -0.15 -7.08 -1.88
N ILE A 68 -0.89 -8.13 -2.20
CA ILE A 68 -2.28 -8.01 -2.64
C ILE A 68 -3.17 -8.46 -1.50
N GLY A 69 -4.09 -7.59 -1.10
CA GLY A 69 -5.02 -7.86 -0.02
C GLY A 69 -4.54 -7.38 1.33
N VAL A 70 -5.22 -7.84 2.37
CA VAL A 70 -4.99 -7.43 3.76
C VAL A 70 -3.96 -8.34 4.41
N LYS A 71 -3.04 -7.73 5.16
CA LYS A 71 -2.07 -8.45 5.98
C LYS A 71 -2.12 -7.92 7.41
N THR A 72 -1.57 -8.68 8.33
CA THR A 72 -1.45 -8.21 9.71
C THR A 72 -0.35 -7.15 9.79
N LYS A 73 -0.41 -6.34 10.84
CA LYS A 73 0.63 -5.33 11.09
C LYS A 73 2.02 -5.97 11.12
N GLN A 74 2.15 -7.11 11.79
CA GLN A 74 3.44 -7.79 11.92
C GLN A 74 3.96 -8.29 10.58
N GLU A 75 3.08 -8.80 9.73
CA GLU A 75 3.45 -9.22 8.38
C GLU A 75 3.95 -8.03 7.56
N MET A 76 3.28 -6.88 7.70
CA MET A 76 3.70 -5.67 7.00
C MET A 76 5.04 -5.15 7.50
N ILE A 77 5.29 -5.25 8.80
CA ILE A 77 6.58 -4.83 9.36
C ILE A 77 7.72 -5.64 8.74
N LYS A 78 7.53 -6.94 8.56
CA LYS A 78 8.54 -7.81 7.93
C LYS A 78 8.84 -7.37 6.50
N VAL A 79 7.81 -6.97 5.77
CA VAL A 79 7.95 -6.54 4.37
C VAL A 79 8.59 -5.16 4.29
N LEU A 80 8.23 -4.27 5.21
CA LEU A 80 8.69 -2.88 5.22
C LEU A 80 10.07 -2.70 5.87
N ALA A 81 10.49 -3.66 6.63
CA ALA A 81 11.76 -3.59 7.35
C ALA A 81 12.99 -3.56 6.41
#